data_b2a8f9bc28f43a136b00419a44dbf4b6
#
_entry.id   b2a8f9bc28f43a136b00419a44dbf4b6
#
_cell.length_a   1.000
_cell.length_b   1.000
_cell.length_c   1.000
_cell.angle_alpha   90.00
_cell.angle_beta   90.00
_cell.angle_gamma   90.00
#
_symmetry.space_group_name_H-M   'P 1'
#
loop_
_entity.id
_entity.type
_entity.pdbx_description
1 polymer ?
#
loop_
_entity_poly.entity_id
_entity_poly.type
_entity_poly.pdbx_seq_one_letter_code
_entity_poly.pdbx_strand_id
1 'polypeptide(L)'
;EEKHLVFACGRYEGIDQRVFDDAARRVRVEEVSLGDFVLIGGEVAVLAMVEAATRLIPGVLGNPRSHQEDSFSDGLLEGPSYTRPKVWRDLEVPPVLLSGDHAKVAHWRHEQSLQRTRERRPDLLPDAGTGV
;
A
#
# COMPACT_ATOMS: atom_id res chain seq x y z
N GLU A 1 -17.13 -7.04 -11.33
CA GLU A 1 -17.23 -7.48 -9.92
C GLU A 1 -17.47 -8.99 -9.89
N GLU A 2 -16.58 -9.72 -9.24
CA GLU A 2 -16.74 -11.15 -9.03
C GLU A 2 -17.61 -11.39 -7.79
N LYS A 3 -18.53 -12.35 -7.87
CA LYS A 3 -19.42 -12.70 -6.76
C LYS A 3 -18.74 -13.61 -5.73
N HIS A 4 -17.76 -14.37 -6.17
CA HIS A 4 -17.03 -15.33 -5.34
C HIS A 4 -15.56 -15.31 -5.73
N LEU A 5 -14.69 -15.29 -4.74
CA LEU A 5 -13.25 -15.45 -4.88
C LEU A 5 -12.82 -16.70 -4.12
N VAL A 6 -12.01 -17.51 -4.75
CA VAL A 6 -11.41 -18.71 -4.13
C VAL A 6 -9.91 -18.53 -4.16
N PHE A 7 -9.27 -18.64 -2.99
CA PHE A 7 -7.82 -18.57 -2.87
C PHE A 7 -7.26 -19.97 -2.63
N ALA A 8 -6.44 -20.43 -3.57
CA ALA A 8 -5.73 -21.69 -3.44
C ALA A 8 -4.36 -21.45 -2.82
N CYS A 9 -4.17 -21.89 -1.58
CA CYS A 9 -2.95 -21.71 -0.80
C CYS A 9 -2.15 -23.02 -0.81
N GLY A 10 -1.10 -23.06 -1.63
CA GLY A 10 -0.18 -24.21 -1.65
C GLY A 10 0.71 -24.25 -0.41
N ARG A 11 1.09 -25.45 0.00
CA ARG A 11 2.11 -25.71 1.03
C ARG A 11 3.17 -26.65 0.47
N TYR A 12 4.26 -26.80 1.21
CA TYR A 12 5.40 -27.65 0.83
C TYR A 12 6.02 -27.21 -0.51
N GLU A 13 5.98 -28.10 -1.52
CA GLU A 13 6.57 -27.87 -2.85
C GLU A 13 5.65 -27.10 -3.83
N GLY A 14 4.48 -26.65 -3.37
CA GLY A 14 3.53 -25.92 -4.19
C GLY A 14 2.32 -26.75 -4.64
N ILE A 15 1.66 -26.28 -5.69
CA ILE A 15 0.47 -26.91 -6.29
C ILE A 15 0.86 -27.45 -7.67
N ASP A 16 0.41 -28.67 -8.00
CA ASP A 16 0.63 -29.28 -9.33
C ASP A 16 0.10 -28.35 -10.42
N GLN A 17 0.91 -28.06 -11.43
CA GLN A 17 0.56 -27.16 -12.53
C GLN A 17 -0.73 -27.55 -13.24
N ARG A 18 -1.02 -28.85 -13.35
CA ARG A 18 -2.26 -29.36 -13.98
C ARG A 18 -3.53 -28.90 -13.27
N VAL A 19 -3.47 -28.55 -11.99
CA VAL A 19 -4.61 -27.97 -11.25
C VAL A 19 -4.94 -26.59 -11.80
N PHE A 20 -3.93 -25.75 -12.07
CA PHE A 20 -4.13 -24.44 -12.68
C PHE A 20 -4.66 -24.56 -14.11
N ASP A 21 -4.08 -25.45 -14.91
CA ASP A 21 -4.46 -25.68 -16.31
C ASP A 21 -5.91 -26.17 -16.41
N ASP A 22 -6.34 -27.06 -15.53
CA ASP A 22 -7.71 -27.56 -15.52
C ASP A 22 -8.69 -26.50 -14.99
N ALA A 23 -8.34 -25.78 -13.94
CA ALA A 23 -9.17 -24.71 -13.39
C ALA A 23 -9.39 -23.59 -14.41
N ALA A 24 -8.35 -23.20 -15.16
CA ALA A 24 -8.41 -22.14 -16.17
C ALA A 24 -9.38 -22.42 -17.33
N ARG A 25 -9.77 -23.69 -17.54
CA ARG A 25 -10.81 -24.07 -18.52
C ARG A 25 -12.23 -23.68 -18.07
N ARG A 26 -12.43 -23.40 -16.79
CA ARG A 26 -13.76 -23.24 -16.17
C ARG A 26 -13.94 -21.90 -15.48
N VAL A 27 -12.85 -21.35 -14.96
CA VAL A 27 -12.86 -20.09 -14.22
C VAL A 27 -11.64 -19.26 -14.58
N ARG A 28 -11.70 -17.97 -14.29
CA ARG A 28 -10.51 -17.11 -14.37
C ARG A 28 -9.54 -17.48 -13.24
N VAL A 29 -8.31 -17.82 -13.61
CA VAL A 29 -7.23 -18.14 -12.68
C VAL A 29 -6.18 -17.05 -12.77
N GLU A 30 -5.75 -16.54 -11.63
CA GLU A 30 -4.65 -15.60 -11.51
C GLU A 30 -3.63 -16.12 -10.50
N GLU A 31 -2.38 -16.19 -10.90
CA GLU A 31 -1.27 -16.46 -10.01
C GLU A 31 -0.70 -15.13 -9.52
N VAL A 32 -0.61 -14.95 -8.20
CA VAL A 32 -0.20 -13.70 -7.59
C VAL A 32 1.02 -13.93 -6.70
N SER A 33 2.06 -13.11 -6.90
CA SER A 33 3.21 -13.01 -6.01
C SER A 33 3.18 -11.68 -5.25
N LEU A 34 3.53 -11.70 -3.98
CA LEU A 34 3.69 -10.49 -3.17
C LEU A 34 5.11 -9.91 -3.19
N GLY A 35 6.08 -10.66 -3.73
CA GLY A 35 7.47 -10.22 -3.80
C GLY A 35 8.46 -11.37 -3.89
N ASP A 36 9.75 -11.03 -3.94
CA ASP A 36 10.86 -11.96 -4.13
C ASP A 36 11.28 -12.61 -2.79
N PHE A 37 10.36 -13.30 -2.16
CA PHE A 37 10.57 -14.07 -0.93
C PHE A 37 9.66 -15.31 -0.91
N VAL A 38 10.06 -16.31 -0.11
CA VAL A 38 9.33 -17.57 0.01
C VAL A 38 8.60 -17.62 1.36
N LEU A 39 7.31 -17.97 1.32
CA LEU A 39 6.48 -18.23 2.48
C LEU A 39 6.28 -19.75 2.66
N ILE A 40 5.99 -20.19 3.89
CA ILE A 40 5.66 -21.60 4.18
C ILE A 40 4.35 -22.03 3.51
N GLY A 41 3.45 -21.08 3.29
CA GLY A 41 2.16 -21.28 2.63
C GLY A 41 1.55 -19.97 2.18
N GLY A 42 0.55 -20.02 1.30
CA GLY A 42 -0.08 -18.84 0.69
C GLY A 42 -1.05 -18.07 1.59
N GLU A 43 -1.40 -18.58 2.77
CA GLU A 43 -2.46 -18.00 3.62
C GLU A 43 -2.12 -16.58 4.09
N VAL A 44 -0.85 -16.31 4.42
CA VAL A 44 -0.42 -14.96 4.83
C VAL A 44 -0.51 -13.99 3.67
N ALA A 45 -0.19 -14.44 2.46
CA ALA A 45 -0.36 -13.64 1.25
C ALA A 45 -1.83 -13.29 1.00
N VAL A 46 -2.74 -14.27 1.16
CA VAL A 46 -4.19 -14.06 1.06
C VAL A 46 -4.67 -13.04 2.09
N LEU A 47 -4.23 -13.15 3.36
CA LEU A 47 -4.60 -12.19 4.40
C LEU A 47 -4.16 -10.77 4.04
N ALA A 48 -2.94 -10.60 3.56
CA ALA A 48 -2.43 -9.30 3.13
C ALA A 48 -3.25 -8.70 1.96
N MET A 49 -3.57 -9.52 0.95
CA MET A 49 -4.38 -9.08 -0.19
C MET A 49 -5.81 -8.73 0.21
N VAL A 50 -6.44 -9.56 1.03
CA VAL A 50 -7.82 -9.34 1.50
C VAL A 50 -7.90 -8.08 2.35
N GLU A 51 -6.96 -7.87 3.27
CA GLU A 51 -6.92 -6.66 4.10
C GLU A 51 -6.73 -5.42 3.23
N ALA A 52 -5.76 -5.44 2.32
CA ALA A 52 -5.48 -4.32 1.42
C ALA A 52 -6.69 -3.97 0.54
N ALA A 53 -7.42 -4.97 0.03
CA ALA A 53 -8.61 -4.75 -0.78
C ALA A 53 -9.82 -4.31 0.06
N THR A 54 -10.02 -4.94 1.22
CA THR A 54 -11.21 -4.70 2.06
C THR A 54 -11.23 -3.29 2.64
N ARG A 55 -10.06 -2.74 2.99
CA ARG A 55 -9.98 -1.36 3.49
C ARG A 55 -10.42 -0.29 2.48
N LEU A 56 -10.44 -0.62 1.19
CA LEU A 56 -10.91 0.27 0.13
C LEU A 56 -12.44 0.24 -0.06
N ILE A 57 -13.12 -0.70 0.57
CA ILE A 57 -14.58 -0.81 0.49
C ILE A 57 -15.20 0.31 1.34
N PRO A 58 -16.12 1.12 0.75
CA PRO A 58 -16.80 2.18 1.50
C PRO A 58 -17.48 1.66 2.77
N GLY A 59 -17.25 2.33 3.89
CA GLY A 59 -17.83 1.98 5.20
C GLY A 59 -17.08 0.94 6.03
N VAL A 60 -16.02 0.34 5.50
CA VAL A 60 -15.16 -0.57 6.28
C VAL A 60 -14.27 0.22 7.26
N LEU A 61 -13.69 1.32 6.81
CA LEU A 61 -12.95 2.22 7.69
C LEU A 61 -13.88 3.27 8.30
N GLY A 62 -13.69 3.58 9.58
CA GLY A 62 -14.50 4.56 10.30
C GLY A 62 -14.39 6.00 9.77
N ASN A 63 -13.27 6.35 9.10
CA ASN A 63 -13.10 7.61 8.42
C ASN A 63 -13.02 7.36 6.89
N PRO A 64 -14.02 7.82 6.11
CA PRO A 64 -14.04 7.63 4.66
C PRO A 64 -12.86 8.26 3.91
N ARG A 65 -12.16 9.20 4.52
CA ARG A 65 -10.99 9.87 3.93
C ARG A 65 -9.65 9.24 4.30
N SER A 66 -9.62 8.24 5.19
CA SER A 66 -8.37 7.63 5.64
C SER A 66 -7.52 7.07 4.51
N HIS A 67 -8.15 6.54 3.46
CA HIS A 67 -7.43 5.98 2.31
C HIS A 67 -6.94 7.04 1.30
N GLN A 68 -7.40 8.30 1.41
CA GLN A 68 -7.03 9.35 0.45
C GLN A 68 -5.63 9.91 0.69
N GLU A 69 -5.14 9.83 1.93
CA GLU A 69 -3.81 10.29 2.34
C GLU A 69 -2.80 9.13 2.45
N ASP A 70 -3.21 7.91 2.12
CA ASP A 70 -2.34 6.73 2.16
C ASP A 70 -1.31 6.73 1.03
N SER A 71 -0.20 6.02 1.25
CA SER A 71 0.78 5.74 0.19
C SER A 71 0.10 5.18 -1.05
N PHE A 72 0.54 5.61 -2.20
CA PHE A 72 0.06 5.22 -3.54
C PHE A 72 -1.30 5.78 -3.97
N SER A 73 -2.02 6.54 -3.14
CA SER A 73 -3.30 7.15 -3.53
C SER A 73 -3.14 8.22 -4.61
N ASP A 74 -2.04 8.97 -4.55
CA ASP A 74 -1.66 10.01 -5.52
C ASP A 74 -0.34 9.70 -6.25
N GLY A 75 0.14 8.43 -6.16
CA GLY A 75 1.40 7.99 -6.74
C GLY A 75 2.62 8.28 -5.88
N LEU A 76 2.45 8.83 -4.68
CA LEU A 76 3.52 9.11 -3.73
C LEU A 76 3.49 8.17 -2.52
N LEU A 77 4.59 8.10 -1.80
CA LEU A 77 4.60 7.54 -0.45
C LEU A 77 4.06 8.56 0.54
N GLU A 78 3.33 8.09 1.54
CA GLU A 78 2.87 8.92 2.65
C GLU A 78 4.02 9.61 3.36
N GLY A 79 3.84 10.88 3.75
CA GLY A 79 4.78 11.63 4.55
C GLY A 79 4.90 11.10 5.98
N PRO A 80 5.82 11.67 6.80
CA PRO A 80 5.98 11.24 8.18
C PRO A 80 4.78 11.64 9.03
N SER A 81 4.28 10.70 9.83
CA SER A 81 3.24 10.91 10.82
C SER A 81 3.80 11.30 12.18
N TYR A 82 3.10 12.19 12.88
CA TYR A 82 3.43 12.63 14.23
C TYR A 82 2.22 12.51 15.15
N THR A 83 2.48 12.15 16.41
CA THR A 83 1.45 12.05 17.45
C THR A 83 1.90 12.75 18.73
N ARG A 84 1.10 12.71 19.78
CA ARG A 84 1.44 13.20 21.11
C ARG A 84 2.48 12.33 21.80
N PRO A 85 3.35 12.91 22.66
CA PRO A 85 3.45 14.33 23.05
C PRO A 85 4.16 15.19 21.98
N LYS A 86 4.09 16.53 22.12
CA LYS A 86 4.77 17.51 21.25
C LYS A 86 6.29 17.29 21.22
N VAL A 87 6.86 16.94 22.35
CA VAL A 87 8.29 16.61 22.50
C VAL A 87 8.40 15.22 23.08
N TRP A 88 9.16 14.34 22.42
CA TRP A 88 9.45 13.01 22.90
C TRP A 88 10.94 12.72 22.80
N ARG A 89 11.61 12.52 23.96
CA ARG A 89 13.07 12.28 24.04
C ARG A 89 13.88 13.33 23.26
N ASP A 90 13.58 14.60 23.53
CA ASP A 90 14.21 15.78 22.88
C ASP A 90 13.95 15.93 21.37
N LEU A 91 13.06 15.10 20.81
CA LEU A 91 12.59 15.21 19.43
C LEU A 91 11.25 15.95 19.41
N GLU A 92 11.19 17.04 18.65
CA GLU A 92 9.99 17.86 18.54
C GLU A 92 9.15 17.50 17.31
N VAL A 93 7.84 17.64 17.44
CA VAL A 93 6.94 17.67 16.27
C VAL A 93 7.26 18.94 15.46
N PRO A 94 7.38 18.87 14.13
CA PRO A 94 7.63 20.05 13.31
C PRO A 94 6.65 21.19 13.60
N PRO A 95 7.13 22.42 13.84
CA PRO A 95 6.28 23.52 14.26
C PRO A 95 5.15 23.85 13.28
N VAL A 96 5.37 23.63 11.98
CA VAL A 96 4.35 23.83 10.94
C VAL A 96 3.09 22.99 11.18
N LEU A 97 3.23 21.77 11.70
CA LEU A 97 2.09 20.89 12.01
C LEU A 97 1.25 21.37 13.21
N LEU A 98 1.81 22.27 14.01
CA LEU A 98 1.17 22.86 15.19
C LEU A 98 0.66 24.29 14.92
N SER A 99 0.86 24.82 13.71
CA SER A 99 0.58 26.22 13.37
C SER A 99 -0.91 26.55 13.26
N GLY A 100 -1.76 25.55 13.01
CA GLY A 100 -3.16 25.75 12.66
C GLY A 100 -3.39 26.25 11.22
N ASP A 101 -2.34 26.52 10.47
CA ASP A 101 -2.41 26.95 9.06
C ASP A 101 -2.50 25.71 8.16
N HIS A 102 -3.73 25.34 7.81
CA HIS A 102 -3.98 24.13 7.02
C HIS A 102 -3.28 24.13 5.67
N ALA A 103 -3.12 25.30 5.03
CA ALA A 103 -2.46 25.39 3.73
C ALA A 103 -0.95 25.07 3.86
N LYS A 104 -0.29 25.64 4.87
CA LYS A 104 1.13 25.36 5.14
C LYS A 104 1.35 23.91 5.56
N VAL A 105 0.43 23.35 6.36
CA VAL A 105 0.49 21.94 6.76
C VAL A 105 0.36 21.02 5.53
N ALA A 106 -0.60 21.28 4.66
CA ALA A 106 -0.80 20.48 3.44
C ALA A 106 0.43 20.56 2.51
N HIS A 107 0.95 21.76 2.30
CA HIS A 107 2.16 21.94 1.48
C HIS A 107 3.36 21.19 2.06
N TRP A 108 3.61 21.34 3.36
CA TRP A 108 4.70 20.64 4.04
C TRP A 108 4.56 19.12 3.94
N ARG A 109 3.35 18.57 4.13
CA ARG A 109 3.10 17.12 3.99
C ARG A 109 3.41 16.64 2.58
N HIS A 110 2.96 17.37 1.57
CA HIS A 110 3.23 17.04 0.18
C HIS A 110 4.73 17.04 -0.13
N GLU A 111 5.49 18.03 0.34
CA GLU A 111 6.94 18.07 0.19
C GLU A 111 7.62 16.87 0.85
N GLN A 112 7.19 16.51 2.07
CA GLN A 112 7.73 15.34 2.76
C GLN A 112 7.41 14.02 2.04
N SER A 113 6.20 13.88 1.48
CA SER A 113 5.81 12.73 0.66
C SER A 113 6.69 12.64 -0.58
N LEU A 114 6.89 13.74 -1.28
CA LEU A 114 7.71 13.81 -2.48
C LEU A 114 9.18 13.48 -2.18
N GLN A 115 9.75 14.04 -1.10
CA GLN A 115 11.10 13.72 -0.68
C GLN A 115 11.26 12.24 -0.33
N ARG A 116 10.35 11.68 0.48
CA ARG A 116 10.37 10.26 0.86
C ARG A 116 10.24 9.35 -0.36
N THR A 117 9.41 9.72 -1.33
CA THR A 117 9.25 8.96 -2.57
C THR A 117 10.54 8.98 -3.38
N ARG A 118 11.19 10.13 -3.54
CA ARG A 118 12.50 10.22 -4.22
C ARG A 118 13.57 9.34 -3.59
N GLU A 119 13.58 9.27 -2.27
CA GLU A 119 14.59 8.52 -1.52
C GLU A 119 14.35 7.00 -1.51
N ARG A 120 13.08 6.56 -1.48
CA ARG A 120 12.72 5.17 -1.22
C ARG A 120 12.10 4.46 -2.40
N ARG A 121 11.36 5.18 -3.23
CA ARG A 121 10.62 4.66 -4.37
C ARG A 121 10.69 5.63 -5.56
N PRO A 122 11.92 5.92 -6.06
CA PRO A 122 12.09 6.82 -7.21
C PRO A 122 11.36 6.32 -8.46
N ASP A 123 11.11 5.02 -8.55
CA ASP A 123 10.36 4.36 -9.61
C ASP A 123 8.88 4.82 -9.72
N LEU A 124 8.32 5.39 -8.66
CA LEU A 124 6.97 5.94 -8.67
C LEU A 124 6.88 7.36 -9.25
N LEU A 125 8.02 8.03 -9.36
CA LEU A 125 8.06 9.38 -9.92
C LEU A 125 8.15 9.28 -11.45
N PRO A 126 7.43 10.14 -12.20
CA PRO A 126 7.66 10.24 -13.62
C PRO A 126 9.13 10.54 -13.87
N ASP A 127 9.74 9.85 -14.80
CA ASP A 127 11.12 10.07 -15.20
C ASP A 127 11.38 11.57 -15.35
N ALA A 128 12.29 12.10 -14.54
CA ALA A 128 12.79 13.45 -14.74
C ALA A 128 13.58 13.46 -16.04
N GLY A 129 12.82 13.49 -17.17
CA GLY A 129 13.28 13.69 -18.53
C GLY A 129 14.63 13.04 -18.88
N THR A 130 14.62 11.85 -19.46
CA THR A 130 15.49 11.61 -20.61
C THR A 130 14.88 12.37 -21.79
N GLY A 131 15.06 13.67 -21.77
CA GLY A 131 14.91 14.48 -22.98
C GLY A 131 16.00 14.04 -23.95
N VAL A 132 15.61 13.33 -24.99
CA VAL A 132 16.35 13.25 -26.24
C VAL A 132 15.70 14.20 -27.20
#